data_9bc3e3e31b51e572070a6410e413445c
#
_entry.id   9bc3e3e31b51e572070a6410e413445c
#
_cell.length_a   1.000
_cell.length_b   1.000
_cell.length_c   1.000
_cell.angle_alpha   90.00
_cell.angle_beta   90.00
_cell.angle_gamma   90.00
#
_symmetry.space_group_name_H-M   'P 1'
#
loop_
_entity.id
_entity.type
_entity.pdbx_description
1 polymer ?
#
loop_
_entity_poly.entity_id
_entity_poly.type
_entity_poly.pdbx_seq_one_letter_code
_entity_poly.pdbx_strand_id
1 'polypeptide(L)'
;YLILSHCIETFSKPDIMRPSLLFNQESYMSSNSKRWFQVSDEVAAAIVNGRPVVALESTIIAHGMPYPQNLETALECMQIVREVGAVPAIIGIIQGTPTVGLSNDQVQLLAKSESVAKVSRRDIPFAMAKKLNGATTVAATMILASLAGIKIFATGGIGGVHRGAQKTMDVSADIMELAKTDVVVVCSGCKSILDIGLTLESLETQGVPVLGYQTTEFPAFYTRKSGFRLEYSFDTPSEVADTINAKYELGMQGGIVIANPIPEQFAMSQDAINEFIDQAIDEAEQRDIR
;
A
#
# COMPACT_ATOMS: atom_id res chain seq x y z
N TYR A 1 -6.73 7.39 8.32
CA TYR A 1 -7.89 6.50 8.43
C TYR A 1 -8.87 6.71 7.27
N LEU A 2 -9.51 7.88 7.16
CA LEU A 2 -10.53 8.18 6.15
C LEU A 2 -10.07 8.01 4.70
N ILE A 3 -8.79 8.25 4.41
CA ILE A 3 -8.17 8.00 3.11
C ILE A 3 -8.22 6.51 2.78
N LEU A 4 -7.77 5.68 3.71
CA LEU A 4 -7.68 4.24 3.51
C LEU A 4 -9.07 3.59 3.40
N SER A 5 -10.03 3.99 4.23
CA SER A 5 -11.41 3.50 4.17
C SER A 5 -12.06 3.77 2.81
N HIS A 6 -11.90 4.99 2.30
CA HIS A 6 -12.45 5.38 1.00
C HIS A 6 -11.84 4.57 -0.16
N CYS A 7 -10.53 4.35 -0.13
CA CYS A 7 -9.89 3.48 -1.12
C CYS A 7 -10.44 2.05 -1.06
N ILE A 8 -10.62 1.51 0.14
CA ILE A 8 -11.14 0.17 0.36
C ILE A 8 -12.58 0.04 -0.17
N GLU A 9 -13.49 0.94 0.25
CA GLU A 9 -14.90 0.92 -0.18
C GLU A 9 -15.06 0.97 -1.70
N THR A 10 -14.20 1.74 -2.37
CA THR A 10 -14.26 1.92 -3.81
C THR A 10 -13.82 0.67 -4.57
N PHE A 11 -12.71 0.04 -4.17
CA PHE A 11 -12.03 -0.97 -4.99
C PHE A 11 -12.12 -2.42 -4.47
N SER A 12 -12.77 -2.67 -3.34
CA SER A 12 -12.98 -4.02 -2.83
C SER A 12 -14.20 -4.74 -3.42
N LYS A 13 -14.89 -4.15 -4.41
CA LYS A 13 -16.08 -4.74 -5.01
C LYS A 13 -15.75 -5.96 -5.87
N PRO A 14 -16.58 -7.01 -5.85
CA PRO A 14 -16.35 -8.27 -6.58
C PRO A 14 -16.15 -8.09 -8.09
N ASP A 15 -16.75 -7.06 -8.69
CA ASP A 15 -16.68 -6.78 -10.13
C ASP A 15 -15.27 -6.37 -10.60
N ILE A 16 -14.43 -5.83 -9.70
CA ILE A 16 -13.04 -5.46 -10.00
C ILE A 16 -12.10 -6.67 -9.88
N MET A 17 -12.48 -7.65 -9.06
CA MET A 17 -11.63 -8.79 -8.70
C MET A 17 -12.04 -10.08 -9.41
N ARG A 18 -12.27 -10.05 -10.74
CA ARG A 18 -12.64 -11.26 -11.48
C ARG A 18 -11.54 -12.33 -11.43
N PRO A 19 -11.93 -13.63 -11.20
CA PRO A 19 -10.98 -14.75 -11.10
C PRO A 19 -10.23 -15.10 -12.40
N SER A 20 -10.47 -14.41 -13.50
CA SER A 20 -9.89 -14.72 -14.82
C SER A 20 -8.35 -14.54 -14.89
N LEU A 21 -7.74 -13.95 -13.87
CA LEU A 21 -6.28 -13.92 -13.72
C LEU A 21 -5.78 -15.21 -13.05
N LEU A 22 -6.15 -16.37 -13.59
CA LEU A 22 -5.59 -17.68 -13.19
C LEU A 22 -4.12 -17.75 -13.65
N PHE A 23 -3.24 -17.21 -12.83
CA PHE A 23 -1.86 -17.67 -12.83
C PHE A 23 -1.82 -19.11 -12.34
N ASN A 24 -1.02 -19.94 -13.03
CA ASN A 24 -0.77 -21.34 -12.71
C ASN A 24 -0.54 -21.54 -11.20
N GLN A 25 -1.57 -22.01 -10.48
CA GLN A 25 -1.55 -22.21 -9.03
C GLN A 25 -0.58 -23.33 -8.57
N GLU A 26 -0.11 -24.17 -9.50
CA GLU A 26 0.73 -25.33 -9.16
C GLU A 26 2.17 -24.98 -8.74
N SER A 27 2.69 -23.80 -9.05
CA SER A 27 4.07 -23.42 -8.71
C SER A 27 4.23 -22.78 -7.33
N TYR A 28 3.16 -22.38 -6.65
CA TYR A 28 3.23 -21.52 -5.47
C TYR A 28 3.28 -22.24 -4.10
N MET A 29 2.98 -23.52 -4.04
CA MET A 29 2.91 -24.27 -2.77
C MET A 29 3.90 -25.44 -2.73
N SER A 30 5.18 -25.20 -3.02
CA SER A 30 6.19 -26.21 -2.67
C SER A 30 6.26 -26.33 -1.14
N SER A 31 6.36 -27.55 -0.63
CA SER A 31 6.39 -27.86 0.82
C SER A 31 7.49 -27.13 1.61
N ASN A 32 8.49 -26.55 0.94
CA ASN A 32 9.58 -25.80 1.53
C ASN A 32 9.24 -24.32 1.84
N SER A 33 8.23 -23.69 1.17
CA SER A 33 7.87 -22.29 1.42
C SER A 33 7.10 -22.11 2.73
N LYS A 34 6.34 -23.11 3.17
CA LYS A 34 5.58 -23.10 4.44
C LYS A 34 6.42 -22.87 5.70
N ARG A 35 7.73 -23.07 5.64
CA ARG A 35 8.62 -22.90 6.79
C ARG A 35 8.92 -21.43 7.12
N TRP A 36 8.88 -20.56 6.11
CA TRP A 36 9.40 -19.20 6.22
C TRP A 36 8.35 -18.11 6.02
N PHE A 37 7.11 -18.49 5.69
CA PHE A 37 6.04 -17.59 5.30
C PHE A 37 4.70 -18.17 5.75
N GLN A 38 3.86 -17.37 6.38
CA GLN A 38 2.54 -17.78 6.87
C GLN A 38 1.44 -16.98 6.17
N VAL A 39 0.37 -17.68 5.79
CA VAL A 39 -0.90 -17.08 5.33
C VAL A 39 -1.97 -17.59 6.28
N SER A 40 -2.81 -16.70 6.80
CA SER A 40 -3.92 -17.11 7.68
C SER A 40 -4.90 -18.03 6.94
N ASP A 41 -5.55 -18.92 7.68
CA ASP A 41 -6.51 -19.88 7.09
C ASP A 41 -7.64 -19.14 6.36
N GLU A 42 -8.10 -18.01 6.89
CA GLU A 42 -9.14 -17.18 6.26
C GLU A 42 -8.69 -16.66 4.89
N VAL A 43 -7.49 -16.09 4.81
CA VAL A 43 -6.92 -15.56 3.56
C VAL A 43 -6.66 -16.68 2.58
N ALA A 44 -6.06 -17.79 3.02
CA ALA A 44 -5.79 -18.95 2.18
C ALA A 44 -7.08 -19.54 1.60
N ALA A 45 -8.10 -19.71 2.43
CA ALA A 45 -9.40 -20.20 1.97
C ALA A 45 -10.10 -19.22 1.01
N ALA A 46 -9.96 -17.92 1.23
CA ALA A 46 -10.50 -16.90 0.33
C ALA A 46 -9.86 -16.98 -1.06
N ILE A 47 -8.54 -17.08 -1.12
CA ILE A 47 -7.78 -17.18 -2.39
C ILE A 47 -8.18 -18.44 -3.15
N VAL A 48 -8.20 -19.60 -2.47
CA VAL A 48 -8.58 -20.88 -3.08
C VAL A 48 -10.00 -20.85 -3.64
N ASN A 49 -10.91 -20.19 -2.94
CA ASN A 49 -12.33 -20.10 -3.35
C ASN A 49 -12.62 -18.92 -4.29
N GLY A 50 -11.60 -18.19 -4.77
CA GLY A 50 -11.78 -17.06 -5.66
C GLY A 50 -12.50 -15.86 -5.02
N ARG A 51 -12.50 -15.77 -3.67
CA ARG A 51 -13.05 -14.62 -2.97
C ARG A 51 -12.06 -13.46 -2.99
N PRO A 52 -12.55 -12.20 -3.12
CA PRO A 52 -11.67 -11.05 -3.13
C PRO A 52 -10.91 -10.89 -1.81
N VAL A 53 -9.60 -10.60 -1.92
CA VAL A 53 -8.72 -10.32 -0.78
C VAL A 53 -8.03 -8.97 -1.00
N VAL A 54 -8.03 -8.14 0.03
CA VAL A 54 -7.33 -6.83 0.02
C VAL A 54 -6.20 -6.86 1.01
N ALA A 55 -4.97 -6.66 0.54
CA ALA A 55 -3.81 -6.47 1.40
C ALA A 55 -3.85 -5.09 2.07
N LEU A 56 -3.37 -5.02 3.30
CA LEU A 56 -3.20 -3.80 4.09
C LEU A 56 -1.79 -3.79 4.69
N GLU A 57 -1.12 -2.63 4.66
CA GLU A 57 0.19 -2.48 5.30
C GLU A 57 0.08 -2.39 6.82
N SER A 58 1.20 -2.56 7.51
CA SER A 58 1.25 -2.42 8.98
C SER A 58 2.13 -1.26 9.47
N THR A 59 2.80 -0.53 8.57
CA THR A 59 3.57 0.65 8.99
C THR A 59 2.70 1.70 9.67
N ILE A 60 1.48 1.91 9.19
CA ILE A 60 0.53 2.85 9.82
C ILE A 60 0.20 2.44 11.25
N ILE A 61 0.20 1.14 11.56
CA ILE A 61 -0.11 0.61 12.89
C ILE A 61 1.02 0.89 13.88
N ALA A 62 2.27 0.61 13.49
CA ALA A 62 3.40 0.71 14.41
C ALA A 62 4.10 2.07 14.41
N HIS A 63 3.99 2.84 13.31
CA HIS A 63 4.76 4.08 13.11
C HIS A 63 3.93 5.25 12.60
N GLY A 64 2.64 5.09 12.37
CA GLY A 64 1.80 6.13 11.76
C GLY A 64 1.01 6.95 12.77
N MET A 65 0.58 6.34 13.85
CA MET A 65 -0.30 6.97 14.85
C MET A 65 -0.01 6.44 16.25
N PRO A 66 -0.31 7.23 17.32
CA PRO A 66 -0.17 6.77 18.69
C PRO A 66 -1.24 5.70 19.04
N TYR A 67 -0.92 4.87 20.03
CA TYR A 67 -1.89 3.98 20.67
C TYR A 67 -2.87 4.80 21.52
N PRO A 68 -4.19 4.51 21.55
CA PRO A 68 -4.88 3.38 20.92
C PRO A 68 -5.38 3.63 19.48
N GLN A 69 -5.26 4.84 18.93
CA GLN A 69 -5.81 5.23 17.63
C GLN A 69 -5.30 4.35 16.49
N ASN A 70 -4.03 3.93 16.54
CA ASN A 70 -3.43 3.05 15.54
C ASN A 70 -4.13 1.68 15.48
N LEU A 71 -4.47 1.10 16.63
CA LEU A 71 -5.21 -0.16 16.70
C LEU A 71 -6.66 -0.01 16.22
N GLU A 72 -7.35 1.02 16.70
CA GLU A 72 -8.74 1.32 16.32
C GLU A 72 -8.85 1.48 14.79
N THR A 73 -7.95 2.26 14.21
CA THR A 73 -7.87 2.45 12.75
C THR A 73 -7.65 1.14 12.00
N ALA A 74 -6.73 0.29 12.47
CA ALA A 74 -6.47 -0.99 11.82
C ALA A 74 -7.70 -1.90 11.83
N LEU A 75 -8.37 -2.01 12.96
CA LEU A 75 -9.57 -2.84 13.11
C LEU A 75 -10.73 -2.31 12.26
N GLU A 76 -10.90 -1.00 12.20
CA GLU A 76 -11.94 -0.38 11.40
C GLU A 76 -11.67 -0.55 9.89
N CYS A 77 -10.42 -0.43 9.43
CA CYS A 77 -10.06 -0.76 8.04
C CYS A 77 -10.40 -2.22 7.69
N MET A 78 -10.10 -3.16 8.60
CA MET A 78 -10.49 -4.57 8.40
C MET A 78 -12.00 -4.73 8.29
N GLN A 79 -12.75 -4.04 9.13
CA GLN A 79 -14.22 -4.10 9.11
C GLN A 79 -14.78 -3.57 7.79
N ILE A 80 -14.31 -2.43 7.30
CA ILE A 80 -14.74 -1.85 6.03
C ILE A 80 -14.47 -2.81 4.86
N VAL A 81 -13.31 -3.47 4.81
CA VAL A 81 -13.02 -4.50 3.80
C VAL A 81 -14.05 -5.63 3.86
N ARG A 82 -14.45 -6.06 5.07
CA ARG A 82 -15.47 -7.12 5.23
C ARG A 82 -16.87 -6.68 4.80
N GLU A 83 -17.25 -5.45 5.12
CA GLU A 83 -18.55 -4.87 4.78
C GLU A 83 -18.80 -4.81 3.27
N VAL A 84 -17.75 -4.60 2.48
CA VAL A 84 -17.82 -4.64 1.02
C VAL A 84 -17.66 -6.05 0.42
N GLY A 85 -17.61 -7.09 1.26
CA GLY A 85 -17.59 -8.50 0.84
C GLY A 85 -16.20 -9.08 0.55
N ALA A 86 -15.13 -8.34 0.82
CA ALA A 86 -13.76 -8.81 0.65
C ALA A 86 -13.16 -9.32 1.98
N VAL A 87 -12.03 -10.02 1.88
CA VAL A 87 -11.26 -10.50 3.04
C VAL A 87 -10.07 -9.58 3.28
N PRO A 88 -9.93 -8.96 4.46
CA PRO A 88 -8.78 -8.13 4.78
C PRO A 88 -7.56 -8.99 5.10
N ALA A 89 -6.40 -8.59 4.60
CA ALA A 89 -5.13 -9.23 4.90
C ALA A 89 -4.10 -8.19 5.35
N ILE A 90 -4.08 -7.85 6.65
CA ILE A 90 -2.98 -7.05 7.20
C ILE A 90 -1.71 -7.90 7.13
N ILE A 91 -0.62 -7.30 6.64
CA ILE A 91 0.65 -7.97 6.41
C ILE A 91 1.72 -7.38 7.34
N GLY A 92 2.49 -8.29 7.98
CA GLY A 92 3.59 -7.93 8.87
C GLY A 92 4.56 -9.07 9.07
N ILE A 93 5.54 -8.87 9.93
CA ILE A 93 6.50 -9.91 10.35
C ILE A 93 6.34 -10.10 11.86
N ILE A 94 6.05 -11.33 12.27
CA ILE A 94 5.87 -11.71 13.67
C ILE A 94 6.97 -12.69 14.08
N GLN A 95 7.82 -12.28 15.02
CA GLN A 95 8.95 -13.08 15.50
C GLN A 95 9.81 -13.65 14.36
N GLY A 96 10.06 -12.83 13.34
CA GLY A 96 10.82 -13.20 12.16
C GLY A 96 10.04 -13.96 11.09
N THR A 97 8.75 -14.21 11.29
CA THR A 97 7.93 -14.91 10.30
C THR A 97 7.07 -13.91 9.53
N PRO A 98 7.30 -13.72 8.22
CA PRO A 98 6.39 -12.96 7.37
C PRO A 98 5.00 -13.59 7.41
N THR A 99 4.00 -12.79 7.71
CA THR A 99 2.63 -13.25 7.95
C THR A 99 1.64 -12.38 7.17
N VAL A 100 0.80 -13.04 6.37
CA VAL A 100 -0.29 -12.43 5.59
C VAL A 100 -1.62 -12.78 6.24
N GLY A 101 -2.38 -11.76 6.63
CA GLY A 101 -3.60 -11.93 7.42
C GLY A 101 -3.29 -12.07 8.91
N LEU A 102 -2.72 -10.99 9.50
CA LEU A 102 -2.46 -10.93 10.95
C LEU A 102 -3.75 -11.11 11.75
N SER A 103 -3.68 -11.88 12.83
CA SER A 103 -4.77 -11.97 13.80
C SER A 103 -4.91 -10.67 14.60
N ASN A 104 -6.06 -10.46 15.25
CA ASN A 104 -6.29 -9.29 16.11
C ASN A 104 -5.21 -9.16 17.21
N ASP A 105 -4.76 -10.28 17.78
CA ASP A 105 -3.70 -10.29 18.81
C ASP A 105 -2.36 -9.85 18.22
N GLN A 106 -2.04 -10.27 16.98
CA GLN A 106 -0.82 -9.86 16.29
C GLN A 106 -0.86 -8.39 15.87
N VAL A 107 -2.03 -7.88 15.43
CA VAL A 107 -2.23 -6.45 15.17
C VAL A 107 -2.04 -5.64 16.45
N GLN A 108 -2.64 -6.09 17.56
CA GLN A 108 -2.48 -5.44 18.86
C GLN A 108 -1.03 -5.47 19.37
N LEU A 109 -0.30 -6.56 19.10
CA LEU A 109 1.13 -6.66 19.41
C LEU A 109 1.92 -5.58 18.68
N LEU A 110 1.71 -5.42 17.37
CA LEU A 110 2.38 -4.38 16.59
C LEU A 110 1.97 -2.97 17.01
N ALA A 111 0.71 -2.76 17.40
CA ALA A 111 0.20 -1.46 17.82
C ALA A 111 0.75 -0.97 19.16
N LYS A 112 1.03 -1.89 20.09
CA LYS A 112 1.49 -1.56 21.46
C LYS A 112 3.00 -1.57 21.65
N SER A 113 3.72 -2.30 20.81
CA SER A 113 5.16 -2.50 21.00
C SER A 113 5.97 -1.30 20.50
N GLU A 114 6.84 -0.78 21.35
CA GLU A 114 7.78 0.28 20.99
C GLU A 114 8.97 -0.20 20.13
N SER A 115 9.18 -1.51 20.04
CA SER A 115 10.35 -2.12 19.37
C SER A 115 10.03 -2.79 18.03
N VAL A 116 8.97 -2.35 17.34
CA VAL A 116 8.62 -2.87 16.02
C VAL A 116 9.54 -2.25 14.97
N ALA A 117 10.21 -3.10 14.19
CA ALA A 117 11.05 -2.64 13.09
C ALA A 117 10.18 -2.13 11.91
N LYS A 118 10.56 -1.02 11.30
CA LYS A 118 10.01 -0.61 10.00
C LYS A 118 10.70 -1.44 8.93
N VAL A 119 9.95 -2.28 8.23
CA VAL A 119 10.49 -3.26 7.28
C VAL A 119 10.10 -2.89 5.85
N SER A 120 11.09 -2.55 5.04
CA SER A 120 10.99 -2.41 3.60
C SER A 120 11.63 -3.63 2.91
N ARG A 121 11.70 -3.62 1.58
CA ARG A 121 12.24 -4.72 0.76
C ARG A 121 13.55 -5.28 1.31
N ARG A 122 14.56 -4.42 1.54
CA ARG A 122 15.90 -4.84 1.99
C ARG A 122 15.91 -5.39 3.41
N ASP A 123 14.91 -5.03 4.22
CA ASP A 123 14.90 -5.34 5.65
C ASP A 123 14.25 -6.69 5.96
N ILE A 124 13.45 -7.25 5.03
CA ILE A 124 12.76 -8.54 5.19
C ILE A 124 13.73 -9.64 5.67
N PRO A 125 14.85 -9.94 4.98
CA PRO A 125 15.74 -11.02 5.39
C PRO A 125 16.39 -10.76 6.76
N PHE A 126 16.67 -9.52 7.12
CA PHE A 126 17.20 -9.17 8.44
C PHE A 126 16.18 -9.35 9.55
N ALA A 127 14.94 -8.92 9.33
CA ALA A 127 13.84 -9.12 10.28
C ALA A 127 13.59 -10.60 10.52
N MET A 128 13.62 -11.43 9.47
CA MET A 128 13.50 -12.89 9.58
C MET A 128 14.66 -13.51 10.36
N ALA A 129 15.89 -13.19 10.00
CA ALA A 129 17.09 -13.77 10.62
C ALA A 129 17.23 -13.40 12.10
N LYS A 130 16.85 -12.16 12.46
CA LYS A 130 16.89 -11.64 13.83
C LYS A 130 15.64 -11.93 14.63
N LYS A 131 14.64 -12.59 14.05
CA LYS A 131 13.34 -12.91 14.67
C LYS A 131 12.62 -11.68 15.22
N LEU A 132 12.66 -10.55 14.46
CA LEU A 132 12.03 -9.31 14.87
C LEU A 132 10.52 -9.33 14.63
N ASN A 133 9.81 -8.47 15.36
CA ASN A 133 8.51 -7.99 14.94
C ASN A 133 8.72 -6.82 13.98
N GLY A 134 8.04 -6.83 12.86
CA GLY A 134 8.22 -5.85 11.79
C GLY A 134 6.90 -5.40 11.19
N ALA A 135 6.77 -4.08 11.05
CA ALA A 135 5.70 -3.44 10.30
C ALA A 135 6.15 -3.21 8.87
N THR A 136 5.36 -3.71 7.91
CA THR A 136 5.71 -3.67 6.48
C THR A 136 5.33 -2.35 5.84
N THR A 137 6.27 -1.77 5.06
CA THR A 137 6.02 -0.63 4.17
C THR A 137 5.23 -1.07 2.94
N VAL A 138 4.87 -0.13 2.07
CA VAL A 138 4.22 -0.45 0.78
C VAL A 138 5.03 -1.49 0.00
N ALA A 139 6.34 -1.29 -0.17
CA ALA A 139 7.20 -2.24 -0.86
C ALA A 139 7.18 -3.65 -0.24
N ALA A 140 7.37 -3.76 1.07
CA ALA A 140 7.36 -5.05 1.73
C ALA A 140 5.98 -5.71 1.70
N THR A 141 4.90 -4.93 1.83
CA THR A 141 3.52 -5.41 1.73
C THR A 141 3.24 -5.96 0.33
N MET A 142 3.64 -5.26 -0.74
CA MET A 142 3.49 -5.73 -2.11
C MET A 142 4.18 -7.08 -2.34
N ILE A 143 5.42 -7.24 -1.88
CA ILE A 143 6.18 -8.50 -2.00
C ILE A 143 5.41 -9.65 -1.35
N LEU A 144 4.99 -9.47 -0.10
CA LEU A 144 4.34 -10.52 0.67
C LEU A 144 2.91 -10.80 0.18
N ALA A 145 2.19 -9.77 -0.28
CA ALA A 145 0.90 -9.91 -0.92
C ALA A 145 1.00 -10.73 -2.22
N SER A 146 1.95 -10.39 -3.08
CA SER A 146 2.21 -11.12 -4.32
C SER A 146 2.58 -12.59 -4.06
N LEU A 147 3.43 -12.85 -3.07
CA LEU A 147 3.78 -14.21 -2.61
C LEU A 147 2.57 -15.00 -2.12
N ALA A 148 1.58 -14.37 -1.56
CA ALA A 148 0.32 -14.98 -1.16
C ALA A 148 -0.71 -15.09 -2.29
N GLY A 149 -0.44 -14.52 -3.46
CA GLY A 149 -1.39 -14.47 -4.58
C GLY A 149 -2.44 -13.36 -4.49
N ILE A 150 -2.25 -12.37 -3.60
CA ILE A 150 -3.12 -11.20 -3.47
C ILE A 150 -2.74 -10.18 -4.54
N LYS A 151 -3.74 -9.65 -5.25
CA LYS A 151 -3.55 -8.72 -6.37
C LYS A 151 -3.89 -7.28 -6.06
N ILE A 152 -4.67 -7.00 -5.02
CA ILE A 152 -5.12 -5.67 -4.64
C ILE A 152 -4.56 -5.32 -3.26
N PHE A 153 -3.98 -4.14 -3.16
CA PHE A 153 -3.48 -3.57 -1.92
C PHE A 153 -4.02 -2.14 -1.76
N ALA A 154 -4.62 -1.85 -0.64
CA ALA A 154 -5.10 -0.51 -0.29
C ALA A 154 -4.21 0.11 0.78
N THR A 155 -3.74 1.34 0.52
CA THR A 155 -2.93 2.14 1.46
C THR A 155 -3.37 3.59 1.45
N GLY A 156 -3.03 4.34 2.48
CA GLY A 156 -3.28 5.78 2.51
C GLY A 156 -2.44 6.54 1.47
N GLY A 157 -1.17 6.13 1.27
CA GLY A 157 -0.28 6.76 0.31
C GLY A 157 1.04 6.04 0.15
N ILE A 158 1.56 6.06 -1.07
CA ILE A 158 2.85 5.46 -1.40
C ILE A 158 4.02 6.37 -0.97
N GLY A 159 5.19 5.78 -0.83
CA GLY A 159 6.45 6.50 -0.84
C GLY A 159 6.80 6.96 -2.26
N GLY A 160 7.72 7.90 -2.35
CA GLY A 160 8.12 8.51 -3.62
C GLY A 160 9.52 9.09 -3.55
N VAL A 161 9.77 10.11 -4.34
CA VAL A 161 11.02 10.88 -4.35
C VAL A 161 10.95 11.95 -3.26
N HIS A 162 11.93 12.01 -2.37
CA HIS A 162 11.98 13.03 -1.33
C HIS A 162 12.34 14.40 -1.90
N ARG A 163 11.86 15.48 -1.27
CA ARG A 163 12.28 16.85 -1.61
C ARG A 163 13.79 16.96 -1.42
N GLY A 164 14.47 17.55 -2.40
CA GLY A 164 15.94 17.63 -2.39
C GLY A 164 16.66 16.33 -2.79
N ALA A 165 15.97 15.34 -3.33
CA ALA A 165 16.57 14.09 -3.79
C ALA A 165 17.66 14.26 -4.85
N GLN A 166 17.68 15.39 -5.56
CA GLN A 166 18.75 15.73 -6.50
C GLN A 166 20.14 15.81 -5.81
N LYS A 167 20.17 16.04 -4.49
CA LYS A 167 21.39 16.08 -3.69
C LYS A 167 21.57 14.82 -2.84
N THR A 168 20.48 14.26 -2.33
CA THR A 168 20.51 13.16 -1.36
C THR A 168 20.34 11.78 -1.99
N MET A 169 19.76 11.72 -3.19
CA MET A 169 19.33 10.48 -3.86
C MET A 169 18.32 9.69 -3.01
N ASP A 170 17.57 10.37 -2.12
CA ASP A 170 16.58 9.73 -1.26
C ASP A 170 15.29 9.47 -2.03
N VAL A 171 15.15 8.22 -2.44
CA VAL A 171 14.02 7.70 -3.22
C VAL A 171 13.49 6.45 -2.53
N SER A 172 12.19 6.41 -2.31
CA SER A 172 11.53 5.27 -1.67
C SER A 172 11.67 3.99 -2.49
N ALA A 173 11.91 2.88 -1.81
CA ALA A 173 11.89 1.55 -2.41
C ALA A 173 10.52 1.18 -3.00
N ASP A 174 9.46 1.88 -2.63
CA ASP A 174 8.10 1.64 -3.14
C ASP A 174 8.04 1.82 -4.66
N ILE A 175 8.76 2.82 -5.22
CA ILE A 175 8.82 3.04 -6.68
C ILE A 175 9.38 1.83 -7.41
N MET A 176 10.51 1.32 -6.90
CA MET A 176 11.15 0.13 -7.48
C MET A 176 10.29 -1.13 -7.34
N GLU A 177 9.53 -1.24 -6.27
CA GLU A 177 8.66 -2.39 -6.05
C GLU A 177 7.42 -2.32 -6.93
N LEU A 178 6.82 -1.14 -7.09
CA LEU A 178 5.73 -0.89 -8.03
C LEU A 178 6.12 -1.29 -9.47
N ALA A 179 7.37 -1.09 -9.85
CA ALA A 179 7.87 -1.50 -11.17
C ALA A 179 8.02 -3.03 -11.35
N LYS A 180 8.10 -3.80 -10.26
CA LYS A 180 8.50 -5.24 -10.31
C LYS A 180 7.42 -6.21 -9.88
N THR A 181 6.54 -5.79 -9.00
CA THR A 181 5.63 -6.69 -8.30
C THR A 181 4.19 -6.48 -8.78
N ASP A 182 3.57 -7.55 -9.26
CA ASP A 182 2.23 -7.57 -9.89
C ASP A 182 1.12 -7.41 -8.85
N VAL A 183 1.08 -6.25 -8.20
CA VAL A 183 0.05 -5.85 -7.24
C VAL A 183 -0.45 -4.46 -7.57
N VAL A 184 -1.76 -4.31 -7.68
CA VAL A 184 -2.41 -3.02 -7.87
C VAL A 184 -2.49 -2.30 -6.54
N VAL A 185 -1.98 -1.07 -6.48
CA VAL A 185 -1.95 -0.26 -5.27
C VAL A 185 -2.94 0.89 -5.39
N VAL A 186 -3.96 0.86 -4.56
CA VAL A 186 -4.96 1.94 -4.44
C VAL A 186 -4.55 2.86 -3.31
N CYS A 187 -4.39 4.16 -3.59
CA CYS A 187 -3.92 5.13 -2.60
C CYS A 187 -4.41 6.55 -2.90
N SER A 188 -4.29 7.45 -1.92
CA SER A 188 -4.55 8.88 -2.13
C SER A 188 -3.27 9.64 -2.58
N GLY A 189 -2.55 9.03 -3.53
CA GLY A 189 -1.30 9.58 -4.06
C GLY A 189 -0.07 9.22 -3.23
N CYS A 190 1.00 10.01 -3.32
CA CYS A 190 2.16 9.87 -2.46
C CYS A 190 2.03 10.74 -1.19
N LYS A 191 2.81 10.39 -0.15
CA LYS A 191 2.80 11.12 1.12
C LYS A 191 3.17 12.59 0.89
N SER A 192 2.48 13.51 1.54
CA SER A 192 2.52 14.97 1.28
C SER A 192 3.91 15.60 1.41
N ILE A 193 4.82 15.01 2.20
CA ILE A 193 6.20 15.50 2.38
C ILE A 193 7.07 15.28 1.14
N LEU A 194 6.64 14.42 0.21
CA LEU A 194 7.41 14.03 -0.96
C LEU A 194 7.30 15.06 -2.10
N ASP A 195 8.20 14.96 -3.06
CA ASP A 195 8.13 15.68 -4.33
C ASP A 195 7.23 14.90 -5.30
N ILE A 196 6.02 15.41 -5.51
CA ILE A 196 5.01 14.74 -6.34
C ILE A 196 5.45 14.68 -7.79
N GLY A 197 6.01 15.78 -8.33
CA GLY A 197 6.45 15.83 -9.73
C GLY A 197 7.54 14.81 -10.01
N LEU A 198 8.60 14.82 -9.20
CA LEU A 198 9.69 13.83 -9.34
C LEU A 198 9.21 12.39 -9.09
N THR A 199 8.21 12.21 -8.23
CA THR A 199 7.62 10.88 -7.99
C THR A 199 6.90 10.38 -9.23
N LEU A 200 6.09 11.20 -9.89
CA LEU A 200 5.41 10.84 -11.14
C LEU A 200 6.39 10.53 -12.27
N GLU A 201 7.40 11.38 -12.48
CA GLU A 201 8.47 11.16 -13.46
C GLU A 201 9.23 9.83 -13.20
N SER A 202 9.48 9.52 -11.93
CA SER A 202 10.14 8.27 -11.55
C SER A 202 9.25 7.05 -11.83
N LEU A 203 7.94 7.13 -11.57
CA LEU A 203 6.99 6.06 -11.88
C LEU A 203 6.86 5.85 -13.39
N GLU A 204 6.78 6.93 -14.18
CA GLU A 204 6.76 6.87 -15.64
C GLU A 204 8.02 6.21 -16.18
N THR A 205 9.20 6.67 -15.75
CA THR A 205 10.49 6.09 -16.15
C THR A 205 10.59 4.58 -15.87
N GLN A 206 9.95 4.12 -14.79
CA GLN A 206 9.91 2.70 -14.41
C GLN A 206 8.77 1.94 -15.11
N GLY A 207 7.97 2.60 -15.95
CA GLY A 207 6.85 2.00 -16.66
C GLY A 207 5.68 1.61 -15.77
N VAL A 208 5.51 2.27 -14.62
CA VAL A 208 4.39 2.03 -13.70
C VAL A 208 3.19 2.87 -14.14
N PRO A 209 2.09 2.24 -14.59
CA PRO A 209 0.87 2.99 -14.90
C PRO A 209 0.31 3.68 -13.67
N VAL A 210 0.01 4.96 -13.80
CA VAL A 210 -0.70 5.76 -12.80
C VAL A 210 -2.00 6.25 -13.41
N LEU A 211 -3.13 5.89 -12.80
CA LEU A 211 -4.43 6.32 -13.26
C LEU A 211 -5.23 6.97 -12.14
N GLY A 212 -6.03 7.98 -12.47
CA GLY A 212 -6.95 8.63 -11.56
C GLY A 212 -8.29 7.90 -11.53
N TYR A 213 -8.82 7.67 -10.34
CA TYR A 213 -10.20 7.26 -10.16
C TYR A 213 -11.04 8.47 -9.77
N GLN A 214 -11.95 8.88 -10.65
CA GLN A 214 -12.78 10.09 -10.51
C GLN A 214 -11.97 11.36 -10.22
N THR A 215 -10.76 11.42 -10.78
CA THR A 215 -9.88 12.59 -10.69
C THR A 215 -8.98 12.68 -11.91
N THR A 216 -8.74 13.90 -12.39
CA THR A 216 -7.78 14.20 -13.45
C THR A 216 -6.46 14.75 -12.91
N GLU A 217 -6.32 14.86 -11.59
CA GLU A 217 -5.09 15.26 -10.92
C GLU A 217 -4.62 14.17 -9.96
N PHE A 218 -3.31 14.00 -9.83
CA PHE A 218 -2.74 13.12 -8.80
C PHE A 218 -2.99 13.75 -7.42
N PRO A 219 -3.64 13.05 -6.47
CA PRO A 219 -3.90 13.62 -5.17
C PRO A 219 -2.63 13.72 -4.32
N ALA A 220 -2.62 14.65 -3.36
CA ALA A 220 -1.48 14.89 -2.48
C ALA A 220 -1.76 14.46 -1.03
N PHE A 221 -2.22 13.23 -0.85
CA PHE A 221 -2.49 12.57 0.41
C PHE A 221 -3.61 13.21 1.24
N TYR A 222 -3.36 14.38 1.85
CA TYR A 222 -4.36 15.14 2.63
C TYR A 222 -5.17 16.12 1.78
N THR A 223 -4.79 16.32 0.53
CA THR A 223 -5.47 17.20 -0.40
C THR A 223 -5.87 16.47 -1.66
N ARG A 224 -7.01 16.84 -2.23
CA ARG A 224 -7.53 16.22 -3.44
C ARG A 224 -6.76 16.58 -4.70
N LYS A 225 -6.09 17.73 -4.67
CA LYS A 225 -5.38 18.33 -5.80
C LYS A 225 -3.94 18.58 -5.43
N SER A 226 -3.04 18.37 -6.39
CA SER A 226 -1.62 18.62 -6.26
C SER A 226 -1.08 19.60 -7.30
N GLY A 227 -1.91 19.96 -8.29
CA GLY A 227 -1.47 20.69 -9.48
C GLY A 227 -0.85 19.80 -10.57
N PHE A 228 -0.61 18.51 -10.31
CA PHE A 228 -0.06 17.57 -11.30
C PHE A 228 -1.18 16.79 -11.97
N ARG A 229 -1.32 17.00 -13.28
CA ARG A 229 -2.37 16.37 -14.07
C ARG A 229 -1.99 14.94 -14.42
N LEU A 230 -2.99 14.04 -14.37
CA LEU A 230 -2.88 12.66 -14.85
C LEU A 230 -3.33 12.56 -16.29
N GLU A 231 -2.66 11.75 -17.08
CA GLU A 231 -3.03 11.49 -18.48
C GLU A 231 -4.28 10.61 -18.59
N TYR A 232 -4.46 9.68 -17.66
CA TYR A 232 -5.56 8.71 -17.66
C TYR A 232 -6.40 8.84 -16.41
N SER A 233 -7.71 8.94 -16.61
CA SER A 233 -8.71 8.99 -15.54
C SER A 233 -9.91 8.14 -15.93
N PHE A 234 -10.47 7.43 -14.97
CA PHE A 234 -11.63 6.57 -15.12
C PHE A 234 -12.68 6.90 -14.07
N ASP A 235 -13.94 6.78 -14.44
CA ASP A 235 -15.06 7.14 -13.56
C ASP A 235 -15.70 5.92 -12.90
N THR A 236 -15.48 4.74 -13.46
CA THR A 236 -16.10 3.50 -12.98
C THR A 236 -15.08 2.44 -12.57
N PRO A 237 -15.38 1.62 -11.56
CA PRO A 237 -14.53 0.49 -11.19
C PRO A 237 -14.34 -0.53 -12.32
N SER A 238 -15.31 -0.66 -13.23
CA SER A 238 -15.22 -1.58 -14.37
C SER A 238 -14.12 -1.16 -15.34
N GLU A 239 -14.03 0.12 -15.70
CA GLU A 239 -12.98 0.64 -16.59
C GLU A 239 -11.58 0.44 -15.98
N VAL A 240 -11.46 0.63 -14.66
CA VAL A 240 -10.21 0.32 -13.93
C VAL A 240 -9.88 -1.16 -14.02
N ALA A 241 -10.87 -2.04 -13.81
CA ALA A 241 -10.68 -3.48 -13.92
C ALA A 241 -10.27 -3.92 -15.33
N ASP A 242 -10.87 -3.34 -16.36
CA ASP A 242 -10.52 -3.62 -17.76
C ASP A 242 -9.06 -3.22 -18.06
N THR A 243 -8.61 -2.10 -17.51
CA THR A 243 -7.21 -1.64 -17.63
C THR A 243 -6.25 -2.61 -16.94
N ILE A 244 -6.59 -3.07 -15.71
CA ILE A 244 -5.81 -4.06 -14.96
C ILE A 244 -5.70 -5.36 -15.76
N ASN A 245 -6.84 -5.85 -16.26
CA ASN A 245 -6.90 -7.09 -17.04
C ASN A 245 -6.07 -6.98 -18.32
N ALA A 246 -6.22 -5.90 -19.08
CA ALA A 246 -5.47 -5.67 -20.31
C ALA A 246 -3.95 -5.72 -20.09
N LYS A 247 -3.45 -5.09 -19.00
CA LYS A 247 -2.03 -5.13 -18.65
C LYS A 247 -1.54 -6.55 -18.41
N TYR A 248 -2.25 -7.30 -17.56
CA TYR A 248 -1.79 -8.63 -17.15
C TYR A 248 -2.04 -9.72 -18.20
N GLU A 249 -3.08 -9.60 -19.03
CA GLU A 249 -3.30 -10.48 -20.19
C GLU A 249 -2.19 -10.36 -21.25
N LEU A 250 -1.60 -9.17 -21.38
CA LEU A 250 -0.41 -8.96 -22.22
C LEU A 250 0.89 -9.52 -21.60
N GLY A 251 0.85 -10.05 -20.38
CA GLY A 251 2.02 -10.55 -19.68
C GLY A 251 2.96 -9.45 -19.16
N MET A 252 2.48 -8.20 -19.08
CA MET A 252 3.28 -7.08 -18.56
C MET A 252 3.43 -7.19 -17.04
N GLN A 253 4.66 -7.15 -16.57
CA GLN A 253 5.00 -7.19 -15.15
C GLN A 253 4.83 -5.83 -14.46
N GLY A 254 4.92 -5.85 -13.11
CA GLY A 254 4.83 -4.67 -12.25
C GLY A 254 3.41 -4.30 -11.87
N GLY A 255 3.31 -3.44 -10.88
CA GLY A 255 2.04 -2.96 -10.34
C GLY A 255 1.37 -1.87 -11.18
N ILE A 256 0.27 -1.38 -10.66
CA ILE A 256 -0.48 -0.22 -11.14
C ILE A 256 -0.77 0.65 -9.93
N VAL A 257 -0.64 1.95 -10.04
CA VAL A 257 -1.08 2.91 -9.02
C VAL A 257 -2.44 3.46 -9.42
N ILE A 258 -3.42 3.28 -8.54
CA ILE A 258 -4.75 3.88 -8.66
C ILE A 258 -4.83 5.04 -7.68
N ALA A 259 -4.84 6.25 -8.21
CA ALA A 259 -4.95 7.47 -7.46
C ALA A 259 -6.43 7.76 -7.14
N ASN A 260 -6.82 7.55 -5.89
CA ASN A 260 -8.17 7.73 -5.37
C ASN A 260 -8.16 8.85 -4.31
N PRO A 261 -8.59 10.08 -4.65
CA PRO A 261 -8.49 11.21 -3.74
C PRO A 261 -9.37 11.03 -2.51
N ILE A 262 -8.93 11.57 -1.38
CA ILE A 262 -9.71 11.64 -0.14
C ILE A 262 -11.08 12.29 -0.38
N PRO A 263 -12.17 11.87 0.30
CA PRO A 263 -13.46 12.54 0.23
C PRO A 263 -13.35 14.03 0.56
N GLU A 264 -14.11 14.87 -0.15
CA GLU A 264 -13.99 16.34 -0.08
C GLU A 264 -14.16 16.87 1.35
N GLN A 265 -15.08 16.30 2.12
CA GLN A 265 -15.36 16.70 3.49
C GLN A 265 -14.20 16.47 4.48
N PHE A 266 -13.21 15.67 4.09
CA PHE A 266 -12.03 15.37 4.90
C PHE A 266 -10.74 15.94 4.30
N ALA A 267 -10.85 16.60 3.14
CA ALA A 267 -9.70 17.19 2.50
C ALA A 267 -9.25 18.46 3.25
N MET A 268 -7.95 18.59 3.43
CA MET A 268 -7.34 19.81 3.94
C MET A 268 -7.07 20.80 2.80
N SER A 269 -6.91 22.08 3.13
CA SER A 269 -6.44 23.05 2.15
C SER A 269 -4.97 22.84 1.82
N GLN A 270 -4.60 23.07 0.55
CA GLN A 270 -3.20 22.91 0.10
C GLN A 270 -2.26 23.87 0.85
N ASP A 271 -2.71 25.11 1.09
CA ASP A 271 -1.90 26.13 1.77
C ASP A 271 -1.59 25.72 3.21
N ALA A 272 -2.58 25.21 3.96
CA ALA A 272 -2.37 24.75 5.32
C ALA A 272 -1.40 23.57 5.39
N ILE A 273 -1.51 22.61 4.45
CA ILE A 273 -0.59 21.46 4.42
C ILE A 273 0.82 21.89 4.04
N ASN A 274 0.97 22.78 3.07
CA ASN A 274 2.30 23.28 2.70
C ASN A 274 2.98 23.98 3.86
N GLU A 275 2.26 24.84 4.59
CA GLU A 275 2.80 25.54 5.77
C GLU A 275 3.31 24.54 6.83
N PHE A 276 2.54 23.51 7.17
CA PHE A 276 2.97 22.47 8.12
C PHE A 276 4.18 21.68 7.64
N ILE A 277 4.23 21.35 6.34
CA ILE A 277 5.35 20.59 5.76
C ILE A 277 6.63 21.44 5.78
N ASP A 278 6.54 22.71 5.36
CA ASP A 278 7.70 23.60 5.32
C ASP A 278 8.26 23.83 6.73
N GLN A 279 7.40 24.04 7.74
CA GLN A 279 7.80 24.12 9.14
C GLN A 279 8.47 22.83 9.63
N ALA A 280 7.93 21.66 9.28
CA ALA A 280 8.50 20.38 9.67
C ALA A 280 9.88 20.11 9.02
N ILE A 281 10.05 20.51 7.76
CA ILE A 281 11.33 20.40 7.05
C ILE A 281 12.37 21.31 7.68
N ASP A 282 12.02 22.58 7.93
CA ASP A 282 12.91 23.56 8.57
C ASP A 282 13.34 23.07 9.96
N GLU A 283 12.43 22.53 10.75
CA GLU A 283 12.77 21.98 12.06
C GLU A 283 13.66 20.74 11.98
N ALA A 284 13.43 19.86 11.01
CA ALA A 284 14.28 18.69 10.78
C ALA A 284 15.70 19.09 10.37
N GLU A 285 15.85 20.10 9.49
CA GLU A 285 17.15 20.63 9.07
C GLU A 285 17.90 21.26 10.26
N GLN A 286 17.22 22.06 11.09
CA GLN A 286 17.82 22.68 12.28
C GLN A 286 18.32 21.65 13.30
N ARG A 287 17.66 20.48 13.36
CA ARG A 287 17.99 19.39 14.30
C ARG A 287 18.91 18.32 13.68
N ASP A 288 19.38 18.52 12.45
CA ASP A 288 20.14 17.50 11.65
C ASP A 288 19.47 16.12 11.65
N ILE A 289 18.13 16.11 11.59
CA ILE A 289 17.33 14.88 11.45
C ILE A 289 17.26 14.53 9.98
N ARG A 290 17.67 13.31 9.66
CA ARG A 290 17.64 12.76 8.28
C ARG A 290 16.74 11.54 8.18
#